data_6349f1a8e21e5e14edf798f365e28eb3
#
_entry.id   6349f1a8e21e5e14edf798f365e28eb3
#
_cell.length_a   1.000
_cell.length_b   1.000
_cell.length_c   1.000
_cell.angle_alpha   90.00
_cell.angle_beta   90.00
_cell.angle_gamma   90.00
#
_symmetry.space_group_name_H-M   'P 1'
#
loop_
_entity.id
_entity.type
_entity.pdbx_description
1 polymer ?
#
loop_
_entity_poly.entity_id
_entity_poly.type
_entity_poly.pdbx_seq_one_letter_code
_entity_poly.pdbx_strand_id
1 'polypeptide(L)'
;RRQRQMCIRDSPNRRDGDYHAEPAHGWIGSPLEPLGNPLRAGVGPGAWAQRADVPDMTMHGEAKIVPLRVAPDHGVSKRDNDPRGLPVYGADGAVAGQVADLWVDRMEMMFRYIEVALPDGGRRLLPIPFARIKKDGVEVHALLARQFADVPSTRSPEQVTMLEEEKICACYGAGQLYATPDRKEPIL
;
A
#
# COMPACT_ATOMS: atom_id res chain seq x y z
N ARG A 1 -9.28 24.34 40.04
CA ARG A 1 -9.28 24.31 38.53
C ARG A 1 -9.09 22.87 38.12
N ARG A 2 -10.16 22.20 37.68
CA ARG A 2 -10.05 20.85 37.07
C ARG A 2 -9.42 21.01 35.69
N GLN A 3 -8.23 20.49 35.54
CA GLN A 3 -7.58 20.33 34.25
C GLN A 3 -8.47 19.39 33.44
N ARG A 4 -9.08 19.91 32.37
CA ARG A 4 -9.78 19.07 31.39
C ARG A 4 -8.71 18.24 30.66
N GLN A 5 -8.57 16.98 31.06
CA GLN A 5 -7.89 16.02 30.22
C GLN A 5 -8.66 15.93 28.91
N MET A 6 -8.04 16.38 27.84
CA MET A 6 -8.49 16.04 26.49
C MET A 6 -8.18 14.55 26.31
N CYS A 7 -9.09 13.71 26.76
CA CYS A 7 -9.07 12.32 26.34
C CYS A 7 -9.52 12.30 24.88
N ILE A 8 -8.63 11.95 23.98
CA ILE A 8 -9.01 11.48 22.66
C ILE A 8 -9.77 10.18 22.93
N ARG A 9 -11.09 10.25 22.88
CA ARG A 9 -11.90 9.05 22.83
C ARG A 9 -11.84 8.57 21.42
N ASP A 10 -11.14 7.47 21.19
CA ASP A 10 -11.34 6.68 20.00
C ASP A 10 -12.84 6.35 19.90
N SER A 11 -13.36 6.43 18.68
CA SER A 11 -14.75 6.04 18.45
C SER A 11 -14.94 4.61 18.95
N PRO A 12 -15.94 4.35 19.81
CA PRO A 12 -16.21 2.99 20.32
C PRO A 12 -16.53 2.01 19.18
N ASN A 13 -16.77 2.52 17.96
CA ASN A 13 -17.03 1.73 16.76
C ASN A 13 -15.82 1.62 15.82
N ARG A 14 -14.67 2.22 16.16
CA ARG A 14 -13.47 2.06 15.40
C ARG A 14 -12.89 0.69 15.71
N ARG A 15 -13.13 -0.25 14.83
CA ARG A 15 -12.45 -1.54 14.86
C ARG A 15 -11.12 -1.39 14.15
N ASP A 16 -10.06 -1.88 14.79
CA ASP A 16 -8.82 -2.15 14.08
C ASP A 16 -9.12 -3.21 13.01
N GLY A 17 -8.34 -3.19 11.94
CA GLY A 17 -8.43 -4.23 10.93
C GLY A 17 -8.19 -5.60 11.56
N ASP A 18 -8.76 -6.63 10.96
CA ASP A 18 -8.53 -8.00 11.39
C ASP A 18 -7.02 -8.30 11.32
N TYR A 19 -6.49 -8.88 12.37
CA TYR A 19 -5.09 -9.30 12.43
C TYR A 19 -4.98 -10.79 12.75
N HIS A 20 -3.94 -11.42 12.19
CA HIS A 20 -3.60 -12.82 12.42
C HIS A 20 -2.22 -12.92 13.06
N ALA A 21 -2.19 -12.94 14.39
CA ALA A 21 -0.95 -12.95 15.13
C ALA A 21 -1.13 -13.59 16.51
N GLU A 22 -0.04 -14.03 17.08
CA GLU A 22 0.04 -14.51 18.44
C GLU A 22 1.15 -13.80 19.21
N PRO A 23 1.08 -13.72 20.55
CA PRO A 23 2.18 -13.20 21.36
C PRO A 23 3.44 -14.08 21.18
N ALA A 24 4.59 -13.45 20.87
CA ALA A 24 5.87 -14.14 20.77
C ALA A 24 6.28 -14.84 22.06
N HIS A 25 5.79 -14.34 23.21
CA HIS A 25 6.13 -14.85 24.54
C HIS A 25 4.90 -14.80 25.48
N GLY A 26 4.95 -15.54 26.59
CA GLY A 26 3.83 -15.70 27.53
C GLY A 26 3.57 -14.54 28.49
N TRP A 27 4.26 -13.39 28.39
CA TRP A 27 4.02 -12.25 29.28
C TRP A 27 3.11 -11.19 28.64
N ILE A 28 2.46 -10.38 29.49
CA ILE A 28 1.62 -9.28 29.07
C ILE A 28 2.48 -8.21 28.37
N GLY A 29 2.04 -7.76 27.17
CA GLY A 29 2.78 -6.80 26.34
C GLY A 29 3.87 -7.42 25.47
N SER A 30 3.91 -8.76 25.35
CA SER A 30 4.78 -9.44 24.39
C SER A 30 4.51 -8.94 22.97
N PRO A 31 5.56 -8.77 22.13
CA PRO A 31 5.39 -8.50 20.72
C PRO A 31 4.51 -9.54 20.05
N LEU A 32 3.76 -9.09 19.03
CA LEU A 32 2.94 -9.99 18.21
C LEU A 32 3.76 -10.52 17.04
N GLU A 33 3.75 -11.84 16.87
CA GLU A 33 4.30 -12.51 15.71
C GLU A 33 3.19 -12.84 14.71
N PRO A 34 3.37 -12.52 13.42
CA PRO A 34 2.37 -12.80 12.40
C PRO A 34 2.17 -14.30 12.19
N LEU A 35 0.92 -14.72 12.05
CA LEU A 35 0.54 -16.07 11.66
C LEU A 35 0.26 -16.16 10.16
N GLY A 36 0.76 -17.20 9.51
CA GLY A 36 0.58 -17.40 8.08
C GLY A 36 1.41 -16.44 7.22
N ASN A 37 0.77 -15.76 6.26
CA ASN A 37 1.46 -14.81 5.40
C ASN A 37 1.65 -13.46 6.14
N PRO A 38 2.89 -13.08 6.51
CA PRO A 38 3.14 -11.89 7.30
C PRO A 38 2.79 -10.58 6.58
N LEU A 39 2.76 -10.58 5.25
CA LEU A 39 2.39 -9.41 4.45
C LEU A 39 0.89 -9.08 4.56
N ARG A 40 0.07 -10.03 5.04
CA ARG A 40 -1.39 -9.91 5.19
C ARG A 40 -1.85 -10.10 6.64
N ALA A 41 -0.93 -10.23 7.57
CA ALA A 41 -1.26 -10.55 8.95
C ALA A 41 -1.86 -9.37 9.73
N GLY A 42 -1.76 -8.14 9.23
CA GLY A 42 -2.37 -6.97 9.87
C GLY A 42 -1.67 -6.51 11.16
N VAL A 43 -0.40 -6.85 11.35
CA VAL A 43 0.36 -6.51 12.56
C VAL A 43 1.60 -5.68 12.27
N GLY A 44 2.06 -4.93 13.26
CA GLY A 44 3.23 -4.07 13.13
C GLY A 44 3.05 -3.05 12.00
N PRO A 45 4.06 -2.88 11.10
CA PRO A 45 3.94 -1.97 9.97
C PRO A 45 2.89 -2.39 8.93
N GLY A 46 2.37 -3.62 9.03
CA GLY A 46 1.28 -4.14 8.22
C GLY A 46 -0.11 -3.95 8.82
N ALA A 47 -0.23 -3.26 9.95
CA ALA A 47 -1.52 -2.92 10.53
C ALA A 47 -2.25 -1.88 9.66
N TRP A 48 -3.58 -1.99 9.60
CA TRP A 48 -4.42 -1.11 8.82
C TRP A 48 -5.69 -0.73 9.57
N ALA A 49 -6.26 0.43 9.27
CA ALA A 49 -7.49 0.91 9.89
C ALA A 49 -8.72 0.46 9.09
N GLN A 50 -9.79 0.09 9.79
CA GLN A 50 -11.08 -0.22 9.17
C GLN A 50 -11.73 1.07 8.66
N ARG A 51 -11.36 1.49 7.45
CA ARG A 51 -11.97 2.62 6.74
C ARG A 51 -13.20 2.20 5.97
N ALA A 52 -13.97 3.17 5.50
CA ALA A 52 -15.11 2.90 4.65
C ALA A 52 -14.69 2.23 3.33
N ASP A 53 -15.42 1.21 2.91
CA ASP A 53 -15.12 0.46 1.68
C ASP A 53 -15.81 1.10 0.46
N VAL A 54 -15.58 2.40 0.32
CA VAL A 54 -16.03 3.24 -0.80
C VAL A 54 -14.89 4.14 -1.26
N PRO A 55 -14.85 4.55 -2.53
CA PRO A 55 -13.87 5.50 -3.02
C PRO A 55 -13.96 6.84 -2.29
N ASP A 56 -12.83 7.50 -2.08
CA ASP A 56 -12.83 8.92 -1.73
C ASP A 56 -13.31 9.75 -2.93
N MET A 57 -14.12 10.78 -2.67
CA MET A 57 -14.85 11.51 -3.71
C MET A 57 -14.35 12.95 -3.80
N THR A 58 -14.38 13.49 -5.00
CA THR A 58 -14.22 14.92 -5.25
C THR A 58 -15.46 15.71 -4.80
N MET A 59 -15.36 17.03 -4.75
CA MET A 59 -16.51 17.90 -4.47
C MET A 59 -17.65 17.76 -5.51
N HIS A 60 -17.35 17.20 -6.68
CA HIS A 60 -18.32 16.98 -7.76
C HIS A 60 -18.92 15.58 -7.75
N GLY A 61 -18.61 14.75 -6.74
CA GLY A 61 -19.13 13.39 -6.63
C GLY A 61 -18.48 12.38 -7.55
N GLU A 62 -17.26 12.63 -8.01
CA GLU A 62 -16.46 11.72 -8.81
C GLU A 62 -15.38 11.06 -7.95
N ALA A 63 -14.92 9.86 -8.34
CA ALA A 63 -13.81 9.21 -7.65
C ALA A 63 -12.55 10.11 -7.65
N LYS A 64 -11.95 10.33 -6.49
CA LYS A 64 -10.81 11.23 -6.30
C LYS A 64 -9.54 10.66 -6.93
N ILE A 65 -9.28 9.38 -6.73
CA ILE A 65 -8.08 8.68 -7.21
C ILE A 65 -8.46 7.76 -8.35
N VAL A 66 -7.91 8.02 -9.52
CA VAL A 66 -8.21 7.29 -10.77
C VAL A 66 -6.97 7.10 -11.63
N PRO A 67 -6.92 6.07 -12.50
CA PRO A 67 -5.82 5.93 -13.46
C PRO A 67 -5.85 7.00 -14.54
N LEU A 68 -4.68 7.36 -15.09
CA LEU A 68 -4.57 8.38 -16.14
C LEU A 68 -5.39 8.07 -17.38
N ARG A 69 -5.62 6.80 -17.71
CA ARG A 69 -6.45 6.40 -18.86
C ARG A 69 -7.89 6.94 -18.82
N VAL A 70 -8.39 7.29 -17.63
CA VAL A 70 -9.74 7.88 -17.43
C VAL A 70 -9.69 9.34 -16.94
N ALA A 71 -8.51 9.93 -16.88
CA ALA A 71 -8.27 11.31 -16.49
C ALA A 71 -7.51 12.11 -17.58
N PRO A 72 -8.14 12.38 -18.73
CA PRO A 72 -7.44 12.94 -19.91
C PRO A 72 -6.84 14.32 -19.67
N ASP A 73 -7.33 15.06 -18.69
CA ASP A 73 -6.82 16.38 -18.32
C ASP A 73 -5.55 16.33 -17.45
N HIS A 74 -5.10 15.11 -17.08
CA HIS A 74 -3.92 14.88 -16.25
C HIS A 74 -2.86 14.12 -17.05
N GLY A 75 -1.60 14.33 -16.71
CA GLY A 75 -0.49 13.63 -17.36
C GLY A 75 0.84 13.85 -16.65
N VAL A 76 1.84 13.12 -17.11
CA VAL A 76 3.22 13.31 -16.64
C VAL A 76 3.82 14.56 -17.30
N SER A 77 4.48 15.39 -16.49
CA SER A 77 5.19 16.56 -17.00
C SER A 77 6.23 16.15 -18.06
N LYS A 78 6.37 16.91 -19.14
CA LYS A 78 7.38 16.66 -20.17
C LYS A 78 8.83 16.71 -19.67
N ARG A 79 9.05 17.25 -18.46
CA ARG A 79 10.37 17.35 -17.81
C ARG A 79 10.69 16.13 -16.96
N ASP A 80 9.68 15.31 -16.62
CA ASP A 80 9.80 14.15 -15.76
C ASP A 80 9.83 12.87 -16.59
N ASN A 81 10.46 11.84 -16.06
CA ASN A 81 10.43 10.51 -16.67
C ASN A 81 9.05 9.89 -16.47
N ASP A 82 8.38 9.58 -17.57
CA ASP A 82 7.18 8.76 -17.54
C ASP A 82 7.58 7.30 -17.32
N PRO A 83 7.20 6.67 -16.19
CA PRO A 83 7.60 5.30 -15.92
C PRO A 83 6.75 4.25 -16.64
N ARG A 84 5.69 4.63 -17.35
CA ARG A 84 4.81 3.67 -18.04
C ARG A 84 5.59 2.85 -19.06
N GLY A 85 5.37 1.54 -19.05
CA GLY A 85 6.10 0.60 -19.88
C GLY A 85 7.46 0.15 -19.30
N LEU A 86 7.96 0.77 -18.23
CA LEU A 86 9.19 0.35 -17.58
C LEU A 86 8.99 -0.90 -16.69
N PRO A 87 10.03 -1.72 -16.50
CA PRO A 87 9.99 -2.84 -15.56
C PRO A 87 9.94 -2.37 -14.12
N VAL A 88 9.29 -3.17 -13.28
CA VAL A 88 9.26 -2.99 -11.82
C VAL A 88 10.10 -4.09 -11.19
N TYR A 89 11.07 -3.69 -10.37
CA TYR A 89 11.99 -4.59 -9.69
C TYR A 89 11.66 -4.69 -8.21
N GLY A 90 11.64 -5.92 -7.70
CA GLY A 90 11.57 -6.18 -6.26
C GLY A 90 12.90 -5.92 -5.55
N ALA A 91 12.90 -6.06 -4.23
CA ALA A 91 14.09 -5.91 -3.39
C ALA A 91 15.20 -6.93 -3.71
N ASP A 92 14.84 -8.04 -4.33
CA ASP A 92 15.74 -9.08 -4.84
C ASP A 92 16.34 -8.76 -6.22
N GLY A 93 16.03 -7.61 -6.79
CA GLY A 93 16.44 -7.20 -8.13
C GLY A 93 15.75 -7.96 -9.27
N ALA A 94 14.85 -8.89 -8.96
CA ALA A 94 14.06 -9.60 -9.96
C ALA A 94 12.91 -8.74 -10.48
N VAL A 95 12.46 -8.99 -11.71
CA VAL A 95 11.33 -8.29 -12.31
C VAL A 95 10.02 -8.82 -11.72
N ALA A 96 9.26 -7.94 -11.09
CA ALA A 96 7.93 -8.23 -10.56
C ALA A 96 6.83 -8.07 -11.61
N GLY A 97 7.01 -7.14 -12.55
CA GLY A 97 6.04 -6.80 -13.58
C GLY A 97 6.45 -5.58 -14.37
N GLN A 98 5.48 -4.95 -15.02
CA GLN A 98 5.67 -3.75 -15.84
C GLN A 98 4.70 -2.66 -15.40
N VAL A 99 5.13 -1.40 -15.45
CA VAL A 99 4.23 -0.27 -15.18
C VAL A 99 3.19 -0.17 -16.30
N ALA A 100 1.94 -0.37 -15.94
CA ALA A 100 0.81 -0.29 -16.87
C ALA A 100 0.23 1.12 -16.95
N ASP A 101 0.06 1.80 -15.82
CA ASP A 101 -0.51 3.14 -15.75
C ASP A 101 -0.08 3.85 -14.45
N LEU A 102 -0.40 5.12 -14.33
CA LEU A 102 -0.25 5.92 -13.12
C LEU A 102 -1.63 6.34 -12.61
N TRP A 103 -1.79 6.38 -11.30
CA TRP A 103 -3.04 6.80 -10.66
C TRP A 103 -2.86 8.17 -10.02
N VAL A 104 -3.71 9.10 -10.41
CA VAL A 104 -3.67 10.51 -10.01
C VAL A 104 -4.76 10.81 -8.99
N ASP A 105 -4.39 11.57 -7.97
CA ASP A 105 -5.33 12.26 -7.09
C ASP A 105 -5.73 13.58 -7.79
N ARG A 106 -6.97 13.66 -8.26
CA ARG A 106 -7.46 14.80 -9.03
C ARG A 106 -7.65 16.07 -8.20
N MET A 107 -7.75 15.93 -6.88
CA MET A 107 -7.90 17.09 -5.98
C MET A 107 -6.54 17.65 -5.53
N GLU A 108 -5.56 16.77 -5.32
CA GLU A 108 -4.22 17.16 -4.88
C GLU A 108 -3.24 17.31 -6.05
N MET A 109 -3.65 16.97 -7.29
CA MET A 109 -2.85 17.09 -8.51
C MET A 109 -1.51 16.35 -8.41
N MET A 110 -1.53 15.16 -7.82
CA MET A 110 -0.33 14.35 -7.61
C MET A 110 -0.60 12.87 -7.89
N PHE A 111 0.44 12.15 -8.29
CA PHE A 111 0.35 10.69 -8.42
C PHE A 111 0.38 10.02 -7.05
N ARG A 112 -0.55 9.10 -6.84
CA ARG A 112 -0.66 8.31 -5.60
C ARG A 112 -0.12 6.90 -5.78
N TYR A 113 -0.38 6.29 -6.94
CA TYR A 113 -0.01 4.90 -7.22
C TYR A 113 0.55 4.72 -8.62
N ILE A 114 1.39 3.71 -8.74
CA ILE A 114 1.82 3.09 -10.00
C ILE A 114 1.01 1.81 -10.17
N GLU A 115 0.34 1.61 -11.29
CA GLU A 115 -0.33 0.36 -11.62
C GLU A 115 0.70 -0.59 -12.24
N VAL A 116 0.90 -1.72 -11.60
CA VAL A 116 1.84 -2.76 -12.03
C VAL A 116 1.07 -3.92 -12.63
N ALA A 117 1.35 -4.23 -13.90
CA ALA A 117 0.87 -5.44 -14.56
C ALA A 117 1.83 -6.60 -14.22
N LEU A 118 1.31 -7.64 -13.59
CA LEU A 118 2.06 -8.84 -13.24
C LEU A 118 2.12 -9.82 -14.42
N PRO A 119 3.11 -10.74 -14.46
CA PRO A 119 3.23 -11.74 -15.53
C PRO A 119 2.02 -12.69 -15.65
N ASP A 120 1.28 -12.90 -14.57
CA ASP A 120 0.05 -13.70 -14.53
C ASP A 120 -1.20 -12.95 -15.06
N GLY A 121 -1.04 -11.71 -15.52
CA GLY A 121 -2.11 -10.83 -15.98
C GLY A 121 -2.82 -10.05 -14.88
N GLY A 122 -2.47 -10.28 -13.62
CA GLY A 122 -2.98 -9.50 -12.49
C GLY A 122 -2.48 -8.06 -12.48
N ARG A 123 -3.24 -7.16 -11.89
CA ARG A 123 -2.82 -5.75 -11.69
C ARG A 123 -2.76 -5.44 -10.21
N ARG A 124 -1.73 -4.67 -9.82
CA ARG A 124 -1.51 -4.27 -8.44
C ARG A 124 -1.16 -2.78 -8.38
N LEU A 125 -1.64 -2.12 -7.33
CA LEU A 125 -1.26 -0.74 -7.07
C LEU A 125 -0.03 -0.70 -6.17
N LEU A 126 0.99 0.05 -6.61
CA LEU A 126 2.20 0.35 -5.87
C LEU A 126 2.12 1.80 -5.41
N PRO A 127 2.04 2.08 -4.09
CA PRO A 127 2.04 3.45 -3.60
C PRO A 127 3.37 4.16 -3.92
N ILE A 128 3.30 5.37 -4.41
CA ILE A 128 4.47 6.18 -4.80
C ILE A 128 5.56 6.24 -3.72
N PRO A 129 5.24 6.38 -2.40
CA PRO A 129 6.27 6.44 -1.37
C PRO A 129 7.14 5.17 -1.24
N PHE A 130 6.67 4.02 -1.75
CA PHE A 130 7.43 2.77 -1.78
C PHE A 130 8.19 2.55 -3.10
N ALA A 131 8.03 3.45 -4.08
CA ALA A 131 8.63 3.35 -5.40
C ALA A 131 9.82 4.30 -5.56
N ARG A 132 10.89 3.82 -6.16
CA ARG A 132 12.01 4.64 -6.63
C ARG A 132 12.05 4.59 -8.15
N ILE A 133 11.56 5.64 -8.80
CA ILE A 133 11.50 5.75 -10.25
C ILE A 133 12.88 6.14 -10.78
N LYS A 134 13.45 5.31 -11.66
CA LYS A 134 14.70 5.53 -12.39
C LYS A 134 14.43 5.60 -13.89
N LYS A 135 15.47 5.86 -14.68
CA LYS A 135 15.36 5.91 -16.16
C LYS A 135 15.06 4.57 -16.78
N ASP A 136 15.52 3.49 -16.18
CA ASP A 136 15.49 2.11 -16.66
C ASP A 136 14.49 1.21 -15.93
N GLY A 137 13.80 1.72 -14.92
CA GLY A 137 12.81 0.95 -14.19
C GLY A 137 12.36 1.59 -12.89
N VAL A 138 11.48 0.89 -12.19
CA VAL A 138 10.97 1.27 -10.87
C VAL A 138 11.47 0.24 -9.86
N GLU A 139 12.22 0.68 -8.86
CA GLU A 139 12.71 -0.16 -7.77
C GLU A 139 11.78 -0.09 -6.56
N VAL A 140 11.53 -1.25 -5.96
CA VAL A 140 10.70 -1.39 -4.75
C VAL A 140 11.45 -2.20 -3.71
N HIS A 141 11.87 -1.54 -2.62
CA HIS A 141 12.62 -2.20 -1.56
C HIS A 141 11.72 -2.93 -0.53
N ALA A 142 10.43 -2.60 -0.50
CA ALA A 142 9.51 -3.17 0.46
C ALA A 142 9.20 -4.65 0.22
N LEU A 143 9.11 -5.08 -1.03
CA LEU A 143 8.68 -6.42 -1.43
C LEU A 143 9.71 -7.08 -2.35
N LEU A 144 9.81 -8.41 -2.27
CA LEU A 144 10.45 -9.21 -3.32
C LEU A 144 9.55 -9.31 -4.54
N ALA A 145 10.12 -9.54 -5.73
CA ALA A 145 9.34 -9.61 -6.96
C ALA A 145 8.14 -10.58 -6.88
N ARG A 146 8.35 -11.78 -6.34
CA ARG A 146 7.29 -12.78 -6.16
C ARG A 146 6.15 -12.35 -5.23
N GLN A 147 6.44 -11.46 -4.27
CA GLN A 147 5.49 -11.02 -3.25
C GLN A 147 4.50 -9.98 -3.76
N PHE A 148 4.68 -9.45 -4.96
CA PHE A 148 3.69 -8.58 -5.59
C PHE A 148 2.35 -9.29 -5.82
N ALA A 149 2.34 -10.59 -5.96
CA ALA A 149 1.12 -11.39 -6.01
C ALA A 149 0.30 -11.32 -4.70
N ASP A 150 0.96 -11.07 -3.56
CA ASP A 150 0.32 -10.93 -2.25
C ASP A 150 -0.33 -9.57 -2.03
N VAL A 151 0.02 -8.55 -2.80
CA VAL A 151 -0.60 -7.22 -2.71
C VAL A 151 -2.08 -7.35 -3.04
N PRO A 152 -3.00 -6.81 -2.22
CA PRO A 152 -4.42 -6.82 -2.52
C PRO A 152 -4.71 -6.14 -3.87
N SER A 153 -5.60 -6.75 -4.66
CA SER A 153 -6.13 -6.12 -5.90
C SER A 153 -7.29 -5.20 -5.56
N THR A 154 -7.50 -4.19 -6.40
CA THR A 154 -8.73 -3.39 -6.38
C THR A 154 -9.89 -4.17 -7.00
N ARG A 155 -11.12 -3.94 -6.51
CA ARG A 155 -12.35 -4.50 -7.11
C ARG A 155 -12.68 -3.87 -8.45
N SER A 156 -12.40 -2.58 -8.57
CA SER A 156 -12.60 -1.82 -9.80
C SER A 156 -11.26 -1.53 -10.48
N PRO A 157 -11.18 -1.61 -11.82
CA PRO A 157 -9.98 -1.22 -12.55
C PRO A 157 -9.76 0.30 -12.63
N GLU A 158 -10.74 1.12 -12.23
CA GLU A 158 -10.71 2.57 -12.44
C GLU A 158 -10.90 3.38 -11.16
N GLN A 159 -11.07 2.73 -10.02
CA GLN A 159 -11.20 3.41 -8.74
C GLN A 159 -10.70 2.51 -7.60
N VAL A 160 -10.24 3.13 -6.54
CA VAL A 160 -9.78 2.47 -5.32
C VAL A 160 -10.60 2.95 -4.15
N THR A 161 -10.98 2.03 -3.24
CA THR A 161 -11.69 2.41 -2.02
C THR A 161 -10.70 2.79 -0.92
N MET A 162 -11.16 3.59 0.06
CA MET A 162 -10.35 3.95 1.21
C MET A 162 -9.85 2.72 1.99
N LEU A 163 -10.65 1.65 2.05
CA LEU A 163 -10.25 0.40 2.69
C LEU A 163 -9.21 -0.37 1.86
N GLU A 164 -9.35 -0.38 0.53
CA GLU A 164 -8.35 -0.98 -0.35
C GLU A 164 -7.02 -0.26 -0.26
N GLU A 165 -7.02 1.09 -0.20
CA GLU A 165 -5.82 1.90 0.01
C GLU A 165 -5.08 1.50 1.31
N GLU A 166 -5.81 1.38 2.42
CA GLU A 166 -5.24 0.96 3.71
C GLU A 166 -4.58 -0.42 3.60
N LYS A 167 -5.28 -1.41 3.04
CA LYS A 167 -4.77 -2.78 2.91
C LYS A 167 -3.58 -2.88 1.97
N ILE A 168 -3.59 -2.11 0.87
CA ILE A 168 -2.48 -2.04 -0.07
C ILE A 168 -1.25 -1.44 0.62
N CYS A 169 -1.39 -0.28 1.25
CA CYS A 169 -0.30 0.38 1.97
C CYS A 169 0.25 -0.50 3.10
N ALA A 170 -0.63 -1.18 3.84
CA ALA A 170 -0.26 -2.10 4.91
C ALA A 170 0.59 -3.29 4.39
N CYS A 171 0.27 -3.84 3.22
CA CYS A 171 1.05 -4.91 2.61
C CYS A 171 2.49 -4.48 2.31
N TYR A 172 2.68 -3.29 1.73
CA TYR A 172 4.04 -2.74 1.52
C TYR A 172 4.71 -2.37 2.84
N GLY A 173 3.97 -1.82 3.80
CA GLY A 173 4.47 -1.57 5.15
C GLY A 173 4.97 -2.84 5.82
N ALA A 174 4.19 -3.92 5.79
CA ALA A 174 4.58 -5.23 6.30
C ALA A 174 5.86 -5.74 5.63
N GLY A 175 6.01 -5.52 4.33
CA GLY A 175 7.19 -5.92 3.57
C GLY A 175 8.48 -5.27 4.05
N GLN A 176 8.43 -4.06 4.62
CA GLN A 176 9.62 -3.41 5.20
C GLN A 176 10.26 -4.26 6.30
N LEU A 177 9.44 -5.00 7.05
CA LEU A 177 9.90 -5.83 8.17
C LEU A 177 9.89 -7.33 7.84
N TYR A 178 8.95 -7.79 7.02
CA TYR A 178 8.66 -9.22 6.88
C TYR A 178 8.94 -9.77 5.47
N ALA A 179 9.45 -8.98 4.53
CA ALA A 179 9.73 -9.50 3.19
C ALA A 179 10.78 -10.61 3.19
N THR A 180 11.76 -10.52 4.09
CA THR A 180 12.78 -11.56 4.34
C THR A 180 13.00 -11.74 5.85
N PRO A 181 13.40 -12.94 6.33
CA PRO A 181 13.61 -13.17 7.76
C PRO A 181 14.65 -12.28 8.42
N ASP A 182 15.68 -11.90 7.67
CA ASP A 182 16.81 -11.07 8.12
C ASP A 182 16.44 -9.58 8.33
N ARG A 183 15.25 -9.15 7.92
CA ARG A 183 14.75 -7.80 8.20
C ARG A 183 14.19 -7.66 9.61
N LYS A 184 13.85 -8.77 10.26
CA LYS A 184 13.46 -8.76 11.67
C LYS A 184 14.70 -8.50 12.52
N GLU A 185 14.65 -7.46 13.36
CA GLU A 185 15.68 -7.27 14.36
C GLU A 185 15.61 -8.43 15.37
N PRO A 186 16.77 -9.01 15.78
CA PRO A 186 16.76 -9.99 16.83
C PRO A 186 16.25 -9.33 18.12
N ILE A 187 15.28 -9.97 18.77
CA ILE A 187 14.83 -9.57 20.10
C ILE A 187 15.97 -9.94 21.04
N LEU A 188 16.70 -8.94 21.53
CA LEU A 188 17.78 -9.08 22.50
C LEU A 188 17.22 -9.41 23.88
#